data_07f0a3e7e1ee3b86edf6c98e26b2a516
#
_entry.id   07f0a3e7e1ee3b86edf6c98e26b2a516
#
_cell.length_a   1.000
_cell.length_b   1.000
_cell.length_c   1.000
_cell.angle_alpha   90.00
_cell.angle_beta   90.00
_cell.angle_gamma   90.00
#
_symmetry.space_group_name_H-M   'P 1'
#
loop_
_entity.id
_entity.type
_entity.pdbx_description
1 polymer ?
#
loop_
_entity_poly.entity_id
_entity_poly.type
_entity_poly.pdbx_seq_one_letter_code
_entity_poly.pdbx_strand_id
1 'polypeptide(L)'
;MTAFLIEKGFKGFSVAQKLDKLGMRGSHTGELVFDNCEVPAENVLGGLGKGVNVLMSGLDFERTVLSGGPLGIMQACMDAVVPYIHDRKQFGQPIGEFQLMQGKLADMYSTMMACKAYVYAVGQACDRATTPEAVRQLRKDAAGAILYSAEKATWMAGEAIQTLGGNGYINEYSVGRLWRDAKLYEIGAGTSEIRRMLIGRELFAETK
;
A
#
# COMPACT_ATOMS: atom_id res chain seq x y z
N MET A 1 -23.85 9.75 -11.37
CA MET A 1 -23.02 8.52 -11.43
C MET A 1 -23.73 7.43 -10.65
N THR A 2 -23.87 6.21 -11.22
CA THR A 2 -24.53 5.07 -10.60
C THR A 2 -23.55 3.90 -10.57
N ALA A 3 -23.51 3.13 -9.50
CA ALA A 3 -22.71 1.93 -9.38
C ALA A 3 -23.53 0.70 -9.77
N PHE A 4 -22.87 -0.24 -10.47
CA PHE A 4 -23.47 -1.48 -10.94
C PHE A 4 -22.60 -2.66 -10.57
N LEU A 5 -23.23 -3.79 -10.24
CA LEU A 5 -22.57 -5.08 -10.14
C LEU A 5 -22.58 -5.75 -11.51
N ILE A 6 -21.39 -5.99 -12.10
CA ILE A 6 -21.24 -6.58 -13.43
C ILE A 6 -20.54 -7.92 -13.32
N GLU A 7 -21.17 -8.96 -13.84
CA GLU A 7 -20.64 -10.31 -13.84
C GLU A 7 -19.78 -10.56 -15.09
N LYS A 8 -18.77 -11.39 -14.94
CA LYS A 8 -17.84 -11.75 -16.03
C LYS A 8 -18.53 -12.28 -17.29
N GLY A 9 -19.69 -12.93 -17.14
CA GLY A 9 -20.45 -13.53 -18.23
C GLY A 9 -21.38 -12.58 -18.98
N PHE A 10 -21.48 -11.31 -18.58
CA PHE A 10 -22.41 -10.38 -19.23
C PHE A 10 -21.97 -10.08 -20.67
N LYS A 11 -22.97 -10.14 -21.59
CA LYS A 11 -22.73 -9.79 -23.00
C LYS A 11 -22.27 -8.36 -23.11
N GLY A 12 -21.22 -8.14 -23.90
CA GLY A 12 -20.62 -6.81 -24.07
C GLY A 12 -19.59 -6.42 -23.01
N PHE A 13 -19.35 -7.25 -21.98
CA PHE A 13 -18.27 -7.06 -21.05
C PHE A 13 -17.05 -7.92 -21.43
N SER A 14 -15.87 -7.29 -21.54
CA SER A 14 -14.63 -8.00 -21.87
C SER A 14 -13.42 -7.35 -21.25
N VAL A 15 -12.29 -8.06 -21.29
CA VAL A 15 -10.97 -7.54 -20.90
C VAL A 15 -10.11 -7.45 -22.18
N ALA A 16 -9.72 -6.24 -22.56
CA ALA A 16 -8.99 -6.00 -23.80
C ALA A 16 -7.53 -6.41 -23.72
N GLN A 17 -6.85 -6.05 -22.64
CA GLN A 17 -5.42 -6.35 -22.48
C GLN A 17 -5.06 -6.60 -21.02
N LYS A 18 -3.95 -7.31 -20.84
CA LYS A 18 -3.28 -7.49 -19.56
C LYS A 18 -2.03 -6.62 -19.57
N LEU A 19 -1.93 -5.71 -18.59
CA LEU A 19 -0.81 -4.77 -18.51
C LEU A 19 0.40 -5.44 -17.86
N ASP A 20 1.58 -5.21 -18.42
CA ASP A 20 2.86 -5.54 -17.80
C ASP A 20 3.23 -4.42 -16.80
N LYS A 21 3.59 -4.79 -15.57
CA LYS A 21 3.76 -3.84 -14.47
C LYS A 21 5.18 -3.88 -13.91
N LEU A 22 5.59 -2.78 -13.30
CA LEU A 22 6.86 -2.65 -12.59
C LEU A 22 6.97 -3.65 -11.42
N GLY A 23 5.92 -3.73 -10.60
CA GLY A 23 5.80 -4.60 -9.43
C GLY A 23 4.41 -5.24 -9.34
N MET A 24 4.14 -5.96 -8.25
CA MET A 24 2.88 -6.70 -8.02
C MET A 24 2.48 -7.55 -9.25
N ARG A 25 3.48 -8.17 -9.89
CA ARG A 25 3.32 -8.87 -11.16
C ARG A 25 2.49 -10.16 -11.05
N GLY A 26 2.33 -10.68 -9.84
CA GLY A 26 1.47 -11.83 -9.55
C GLY A 26 -0.03 -11.50 -9.59
N SER A 27 -0.40 -10.22 -9.46
CA SER A 27 -1.77 -9.73 -9.63
C SER A 27 -1.98 -9.20 -11.05
N HIS A 28 -3.14 -9.47 -11.63
CA HIS A 28 -3.48 -9.00 -12.97
C HIS A 28 -4.06 -7.57 -12.93
N THR A 29 -3.64 -6.76 -13.88
CA THR A 29 -4.24 -5.45 -14.17
C THR A 29 -4.57 -5.42 -15.66
N GLY A 30 -5.78 -5.05 -16.00
CA GLY A 30 -6.26 -5.08 -17.39
C GLY A 30 -7.16 -3.90 -17.70
N GLU A 31 -7.46 -3.73 -18.96
CA GLU A 31 -8.44 -2.78 -19.46
C GLU A 31 -9.80 -3.45 -19.55
N LEU A 32 -10.82 -2.89 -18.87
CA LEU A 32 -12.19 -3.37 -18.91
C LEU A 32 -12.95 -2.63 -20.00
N VAL A 33 -13.58 -3.38 -20.91
CA VAL A 33 -14.34 -2.83 -22.05
C VAL A 33 -15.81 -3.19 -21.88
N PHE A 34 -16.66 -2.20 -22.10
CA PHE A 34 -18.11 -2.32 -22.07
C PHE A 34 -18.64 -1.84 -23.41
N ASP A 35 -19.10 -2.77 -24.23
CA ASP A 35 -19.69 -2.49 -25.55
C ASP A 35 -21.15 -2.95 -25.54
N ASN A 36 -22.07 -2.00 -25.44
CA ASN A 36 -23.50 -2.26 -25.31
C ASN A 36 -23.81 -3.34 -24.25
N CYS A 37 -23.12 -3.23 -23.09
CA CYS A 37 -23.27 -4.17 -21.98
C CYS A 37 -24.61 -3.89 -21.26
N GLU A 38 -25.57 -4.78 -21.45
CA GLU A 38 -26.87 -4.73 -20.76
C GLU A 38 -26.70 -5.28 -19.35
N VAL A 39 -27.09 -4.48 -18.36
CA VAL A 39 -27.00 -4.84 -16.93
C VAL A 39 -28.40 -4.81 -16.32
N PRO A 40 -28.85 -5.86 -15.63
CA PRO A 40 -30.15 -5.88 -14.97
C PRO A 40 -30.30 -4.73 -13.96
N ALA A 41 -31.50 -4.16 -13.85
CA ALA A 41 -31.77 -3.04 -12.96
C ALA A 41 -31.54 -3.38 -11.48
N GLU A 42 -31.75 -4.63 -11.09
CA GLU A 42 -31.47 -5.14 -9.74
C GLU A 42 -29.98 -5.13 -9.37
N ASN A 43 -29.08 -5.03 -10.35
CA ASN A 43 -27.64 -4.94 -10.13
C ASN A 43 -27.16 -3.52 -9.78
N VAL A 44 -28.08 -2.56 -9.66
CA VAL A 44 -27.75 -1.21 -9.17
C VAL A 44 -27.37 -1.26 -7.69
N LEU A 45 -26.16 -0.78 -7.37
CA LEU A 45 -25.69 -0.67 -5.99
C LEU A 45 -25.99 0.70 -5.40
N GLY A 46 -26.57 0.72 -4.18
CA GLY A 46 -26.80 1.93 -3.39
C GLY A 46 -27.85 2.87 -3.93
N GLY A 47 -28.45 2.58 -5.10
CA GLY A 47 -29.49 3.36 -5.75
C GLY A 47 -29.00 4.29 -6.86
N LEU A 48 -29.93 4.73 -7.71
CA LEU A 48 -29.63 5.59 -8.85
C LEU A 48 -29.00 6.92 -8.40
N GLY A 49 -27.93 7.33 -9.08
CA GLY A 49 -27.20 8.58 -8.80
C GLY A 49 -26.29 8.53 -7.58
N LYS A 50 -26.26 7.43 -6.80
CA LYS A 50 -25.50 7.32 -5.54
C LYS A 50 -24.16 6.56 -5.68
N GLY A 51 -23.69 6.29 -6.89
CA GLY A 51 -22.47 5.52 -7.14
C GLY A 51 -21.21 6.11 -6.51
N VAL A 52 -21.11 7.44 -6.37
CA VAL A 52 -20.00 8.09 -5.66
C VAL A 52 -19.98 7.70 -4.18
N ASN A 53 -21.15 7.63 -3.54
CA ASN A 53 -21.23 7.24 -2.13
C ASN A 53 -20.80 5.77 -1.93
N VAL A 54 -21.18 4.89 -2.87
CA VAL A 54 -20.76 3.48 -2.87
C VAL A 54 -19.22 3.39 -2.95
N LEU A 55 -18.61 4.11 -3.88
CA LEU A 55 -17.15 4.13 -4.02
C LEU A 55 -16.45 4.68 -2.76
N MET A 56 -16.91 5.83 -2.27
CA MET A 56 -16.25 6.51 -1.14
C MET A 56 -16.36 5.74 0.18
N SER A 57 -17.47 5.00 0.38
CA SER A 57 -17.66 4.20 1.60
C SER A 57 -16.62 3.09 1.76
N GLY A 58 -16.11 2.53 0.64
CA GLY A 58 -15.07 1.50 0.67
C GLY A 58 -13.66 2.04 0.87
N LEU A 59 -13.36 3.23 0.33
CA LEU A 59 -11.98 3.76 0.26
C LEU A 59 -11.33 4.02 1.62
N ASP A 60 -12.10 4.40 2.64
CA ASP A 60 -11.55 4.72 3.95
C ASP A 60 -11.08 3.44 4.66
N PHE A 61 -11.87 2.35 4.60
CA PHE A 61 -11.46 1.03 5.09
C PHE A 61 -10.35 0.42 4.23
N GLU A 62 -10.43 0.56 2.90
CA GLU A 62 -9.41 0.09 1.98
C GLU A 62 -8.03 0.67 2.32
N ARG A 63 -7.93 1.97 2.60
CA ARG A 63 -6.69 2.63 2.98
C ARG A 63 -6.08 2.05 4.24
N THR A 64 -6.90 1.75 5.24
CA THR A 64 -6.44 1.13 6.49
C THR A 64 -5.93 -0.28 6.25
N VAL A 65 -6.71 -1.13 5.57
CA VAL A 65 -6.33 -2.52 5.28
C VAL A 65 -5.10 -2.58 4.37
N LEU A 66 -5.07 -1.74 3.34
CA LEU A 66 -3.97 -1.69 2.37
C LEU A 66 -2.64 -1.28 3.03
N SER A 67 -2.67 -0.52 4.14
CA SER A 67 -1.47 -0.12 4.88
C SER A 67 -0.71 -1.31 5.52
N GLY A 68 -1.36 -2.46 5.64
CA GLY A 68 -0.69 -3.71 6.06
C GLY A 68 0.31 -4.23 5.04
N GLY A 69 0.11 -3.96 3.74
CA GLY A 69 1.05 -4.37 2.69
C GLY A 69 2.44 -3.76 2.82
N PRO A 70 2.59 -2.44 2.98
CA PRO A 70 3.86 -1.80 3.31
C PRO A 70 4.55 -2.39 4.54
N LEU A 71 3.81 -2.69 5.61
CA LEU A 71 4.38 -3.34 6.79
C LEU A 71 4.95 -4.73 6.48
N GLY A 72 4.23 -5.53 5.68
CA GLY A 72 4.71 -6.84 5.23
C GLY A 72 5.99 -6.72 4.39
N ILE A 73 6.09 -5.72 3.52
CA ILE A 73 7.30 -5.43 2.74
C ILE A 73 8.47 -5.04 3.66
N MET A 74 8.25 -4.17 4.64
CA MET A 74 9.28 -3.78 5.61
C MET A 74 9.78 -5.00 6.39
N GLN A 75 8.88 -5.87 6.84
CA GLN A 75 9.24 -7.11 7.54
C GLN A 75 10.07 -8.02 6.62
N ALA A 76 9.65 -8.22 5.38
CA ALA A 76 10.39 -9.03 4.41
C ALA A 76 11.79 -8.47 4.10
N CYS A 77 11.95 -7.13 4.13
CA CYS A 77 13.26 -6.49 4.02
C CYS A 77 14.15 -6.85 5.22
N MET A 78 13.63 -6.78 6.45
CA MET A 78 14.38 -7.19 7.64
C MET A 78 14.75 -8.68 7.59
N ASP A 79 13.82 -9.54 7.17
CA ASP A 79 14.03 -10.99 7.06
C ASP A 79 15.12 -11.32 6.03
N ALA A 80 15.28 -10.50 5.00
CA ALA A 80 16.36 -10.65 4.02
C ALA A 80 17.71 -10.09 4.51
N VAL A 81 17.68 -8.92 5.16
CA VAL A 81 18.88 -8.16 5.54
C VAL A 81 19.56 -8.76 6.77
N VAL A 82 18.79 -9.12 7.81
CA VAL A 82 19.38 -9.54 9.09
C VAL A 82 20.24 -10.80 8.95
N PRO A 83 19.82 -11.89 8.31
CA PRO A 83 20.70 -13.05 8.07
C PRO A 83 21.91 -12.68 7.22
N TYR A 84 21.69 -11.90 6.16
CA TYR A 84 22.73 -11.54 5.21
C TYR A 84 23.91 -10.80 5.85
N ILE A 85 23.66 -9.86 6.76
CA ILE A 85 24.74 -9.11 7.43
C ILE A 85 25.58 -9.95 8.39
N HIS A 86 25.07 -11.09 8.86
CA HIS A 86 25.81 -12.06 9.66
C HIS A 86 26.67 -12.97 8.78
N ASP A 87 26.14 -13.40 7.63
CA ASP A 87 26.82 -14.35 6.75
C ASP A 87 27.85 -13.69 5.86
N ARG A 88 27.58 -12.47 5.38
CA ARG A 88 28.48 -11.73 4.49
C ARG A 88 29.64 -11.13 5.25
N LYS A 89 30.85 -11.52 4.87
CA LYS A 89 32.12 -11.01 5.48
C LYS A 89 32.88 -10.12 4.50
N GLN A 90 33.40 -9.02 5.01
CA GLN A 90 34.36 -8.16 4.33
C GLN A 90 35.36 -7.61 5.37
N PHE A 91 36.57 -7.33 4.95
CA PHE A 91 37.64 -6.83 5.84
C PHE A 91 37.85 -7.70 7.09
N GLY A 92 37.66 -9.03 6.95
CA GLY A 92 37.90 -10.01 7.99
C GLY A 92 36.77 -10.24 9.00
N GLN A 93 35.63 -9.57 8.88
CA GLN A 93 34.50 -9.68 9.82
C GLN A 93 33.12 -9.64 9.13
N PRO A 94 32.04 -10.10 9.78
CA PRO A 94 30.69 -9.90 9.30
C PRO A 94 30.36 -8.42 9.05
N ILE A 95 29.65 -8.11 7.96
CA ILE A 95 29.37 -6.71 7.64
C ILE A 95 28.47 -6.02 8.67
N GLY A 96 27.67 -6.77 9.43
CA GLY A 96 26.85 -6.28 10.54
C GLY A 96 27.63 -5.70 11.72
N GLU A 97 28.94 -5.94 11.81
CA GLU A 97 29.80 -5.36 12.84
C GLU A 97 30.27 -3.93 12.52
N PHE A 98 30.07 -3.45 11.28
CA PHE A 98 30.42 -2.10 10.92
C PHE A 98 29.36 -1.09 11.40
N GLN A 99 29.79 0.00 12.02
CA GLN A 99 28.87 1.02 12.59
C GLN A 99 27.93 1.64 11.57
N LEU A 100 28.35 1.84 10.32
CA LEU A 100 27.47 2.34 9.25
C LEU A 100 26.35 1.34 8.91
N MET A 101 26.61 0.06 9.00
CA MET A 101 25.58 -0.98 8.82
C MET A 101 24.65 -1.05 10.03
N GLN A 102 25.19 -0.93 11.24
CA GLN A 102 24.36 -0.87 12.46
C GLN A 102 23.44 0.35 12.47
N GLY A 103 23.94 1.53 12.05
CA GLY A 103 23.15 2.74 11.89
C GLY A 103 22.00 2.53 10.90
N LYS A 104 22.28 1.96 9.73
CA LYS A 104 21.27 1.64 8.72
C LYS A 104 20.17 0.69 9.27
N LEU A 105 20.56 -0.36 9.98
CA LEU A 105 19.60 -1.28 10.60
C LEU A 105 18.76 -0.61 11.69
N ALA A 106 19.35 0.27 12.49
CA ALA A 106 18.62 1.02 13.50
C ALA A 106 17.54 1.90 12.87
N ASP A 107 17.86 2.58 11.76
CA ASP A 107 16.89 3.41 11.02
C ASP A 107 15.79 2.56 10.39
N MET A 108 16.12 1.43 9.77
CA MET A 108 15.15 0.50 9.21
C MET A 108 14.20 -0.04 10.28
N TYR A 109 14.74 -0.54 11.40
CA TYR A 109 13.95 -1.07 12.50
C TYR A 109 13.03 -0.01 13.12
N SER A 110 13.56 1.15 13.47
CA SER A 110 12.80 2.23 14.10
C SER A 110 11.68 2.73 13.20
N THR A 111 11.96 2.85 11.89
CA THR A 111 10.95 3.23 10.88
C THR A 111 9.83 2.20 10.78
N MET A 112 10.17 0.91 10.72
CA MET A 112 9.19 -0.17 10.67
C MET A 112 8.32 -0.17 11.92
N MET A 113 8.90 -0.01 13.12
CA MET A 113 8.15 0.00 14.37
C MET A 113 7.23 1.22 14.49
N ALA A 114 7.66 2.39 14.04
CA ALA A 114 6.81 3.58 13.98
C ALA A 114 5.61 3.38 13.03
N CYS A 115 5.85 2.84 11.84
CA CYS A 115 4.79 2.50 10.89
C CYS A 115 3.82 1.47 11.48
N LYS A 116 4.33 0.42 12.12
CA LYS A 116 3.53 -0.63 12.75
C LYS A 116 2.62 -0.05 13.84
N ALA A 117 3.16 0.78 14.73
CA ALA A 117 2.39 1.43 15.79
C ALA A 117 1.26 2.29 15.22
N TYR A 118 1.55 3.11 14.20
CA TYR A 118 0.53 3.96 13.57
C TYR A 118 -0.56 3.16 12.86
N VAL A 119 -0.19 2.19 12.02
CA VAL A 119 -1.15 1.36 11.28
C VAL A 119 -2.06 0.57 12.22
N TYR A 120 -1.50 -0.03 13.28
CA TYR A 120 -2.29 -0.78 14.27
C TYR A 120 -3.20 0.14 15.10
N ALA A 121 -2.76 1.33 15.47
CA ALA A 121 -3.60 2.30 16.17
C ALA A 121 -4.81 2.70 15.33
N VAL A 122 -4.60 2.97 14.03
CA VAL A 122 -5.70 3.30 13.10
C VAL A 122 -6.61 2.08 12.88
N GLY A 123 -6.06 0.88 12.73
CA GLY A 123 -6.84 -0.35 12.62
C GLY A 123 -7.77 -0.55 13.82
N GLN A 124 -7.25 -0.42 15.03
CA GLN A 124 -8.07 -0.51 16.26
C GLN A 124 -9.13 0.59 16.35
N ALA A 125 -8.84 1.79 15.85
CA ALA A 125 -9.82 2.86 15.80
C ALA A 125 -10.93 2.54 14.79
N CYS A 126 -10.60 1.94 13.65
CA CYS A 126 -11.58 1.46 12.66
C CYS A 126 -12.51 0.39 13.24
N ASP A 127 -11.98 -0.56 14.00
CA ASP A 127 -12.80 -1.62 14.65
C ASP A 127 -13.82 -1.05 15.66
N ARG A 128 -13.54 0.11 16.24
CA ARG A 128 -14.43 0.80 17.20
C ARG A 128 -15.42 1.74 16.53
N ALA A 129 -15.22 2.09 15.28
CA ALA A 129 -16.05 3.05 14.55
C ALA A 129 -17.32 2.38 14.03
N THR A 130 -18.40 2.45 14.80
CA THR A 130 -19.69 1.82 14.48
C THR A 130 -20.72 2.78 13.86
N THR A 131 -20.43 4.08 13.82
CA THR A 131 -21.31 5.09 13.21
C THR A 131 -20.69 5.74 11.99
N PRO A 132 -21.49 6.25 11.03
CA PRO A 132 -20.97 6.96 9.86
C PRO A 132 -20.08 8.16 10.22
N GLU A 133 -20.41 8.87 11.31
CA GLU A 133 -19.65 10.01 11.82
C GLU A 133 -18.27 9.57 12.33
N ALA A 134 -18.21 8.49 13.10
CA ALA A 134 -16.96 7.93 13.61
C ALA A 134 -16.06 7.47 12.46
N VAL A 135 -16.61 6.80 11.44
CA VAL A 135 -15.88 6.39 10.23
C VAL A 135 -15.35 7.61 9.47
N ARG A 136 -16.14 8.69 9.37
CA ARG A 136 -15.71 9.92 8.71
C ARG A 136 -14.53 10.58 9.42
N GLN A 137 -14.51 10.57 10.76
CA GLN A 137 -13.40 11.11 11.57
C GLN A 137 -12.08 10.37 11.33
N LEU A 138 -12.15 9.05 11.02
CA LEU A 138 -10.97 8.24 10.72
C LEU A 138 -10.36 8.48 9.34
N ARG A 139 -11.06 9.21 8.47
CA ARG A 139 -10.64 9.37 7.06
C ARG A 139 -9.23 9.91 6.91
N LYS A 140 -8.86 10.94 7.67
CA LYS A 140 -7.50 11.51 7.67
C LYS A 140 -6.47 10.55 8.23
N ASP A 141 -6.82 9.82 9.29
CA ASP A 141 -5.91 8.88 9.97
C ASP A 141 -5.63 7.65 9.08
N ALA A 142 -6.66 7.10 8.43
CA ALA A 142 -6.52 6.04 7.44
C ALA A 142 -5.65 6.48 6.25
N ALA A 143 -5.86 7.71 5.75
CA ALA A 143 -5.02 8.27 4.70
C ALA A 143 -3.57 8.49 5.17
N GLY A 144 -3.37 8.93 6.43
CA GLY A 144 -2.05 9.12 7.04
C GLY A 144 -1.29 7.81 7.22
N ALA A 145 -1.96 6.77 7.69
CA ALA A 145 -1.35 5.45 7.90
C ALA A 145 -0.78 4.87 6.60
N ILE A 146 -1.58 4.85 5.53
CA ILE A 146 -1.09 4.36 4.23
C ILE A 146 -0.07 5.31 3.59
N LEU A 147 -0.24 6.63 3.71
CA LEU A 147 0.72 7.60 3.19
C LEU A 147 2.11 7.37 3.77
N TYR A 148 2.19 7.35 5.10
CA TYR A 148 3.47 7.24 5.79
C TYR A 148 4.10 5.86 5.59
N SER A 149 3.33 4.78 5.77
CA SER A 149 3.87 3.42 5.63
C SER A 149 4.30 3.10 4.20
N ALA A 150 3.58 3.58 3.17
CA ALA A 150 3.94 3.36 1.77
C ALA A 150 5.29 4.00 1.40
N GLU A 151 5.47 5.29 1.72
CA GLU A 151 6.72 5.99 1.43
C GLU A 151 7.90 5.39 2.21
N LYS A 152 7.67 5.00 3.47
CA LYS A 152 8.69 4.35 4.29
C LYS A 152 9.03 2.93 3.84
N ALA A 153 8.07 2.19 3.30
CA ALA A 153 8.36 0.87 2.72
C ALA A 153 9.23 0.96 1.46
N THR A 154 8.96 1.91 0.58
CA THR A 154 9.80 2.15 -0.61
C THR A 154 11.22 2.55 -0.21
N TRP A 155 11.36 3.47 0.75
CA TRP A 155 12.67 3.86 1.28
C TRP A 155 13.40 2.66 1.88
N MET A 156 12.74 1.91 2.75
CA MET A 156 13.34 0.76 3.46
C MET A 156 13.75 -0.36 2.50
N ALA A 157 12.97 -0.61 1.46
CA ALA A 157 13.32 -1.60 0.43
C ALA A 157 14.55 -1.15 -0.38
N GLY A 158 14.71 0.16 -0.63
CA GLY A 158 15.94 0.74 -1.19
C GLY A 158 17.15 0.54 -0.28
N GLU A 159 16.97 0.74 1.04
CA GLU A 159 18.01 0.48 2.04
C GLU A 159 18.39 -1.01 2.12
N ALA A 160 17.42 -1.90 1.95
CA ALA A 160 17.67 -3.34 1.88
C ALA A 160 18.52 -3.72 0.64
N ILE A 161 18.21 -3.16 -0.53
CA ILE A 161 19.03 -3.33 -1.73
C ILE A 161 20.47 -2.85 -1.46
N GLN A 162 20.60 -1.64 -0.90
CA GLN A 162 21.89 -1.04 -0.60
C GLN A 162 22.70 -1.87 0.41
N THR A 163 22.03 -2.46 1.39
CA THR A 163 22.69 -3.31 2.41
C THR A 163 23.27 -4.58 1.81
N LEU A 164 22.59 -5.17 0.83
CA LEU A 164 23.06 -6.36 0.12
C LEU A 164 24.15 -6.02 -0.92
N GLY A 165 24.37 -4.75 -1.24
CA GLY A 165 25.35 -4.31 -2.23
C GLY A 165 25.07 -4.91 -3.61
N GLY A 166 26.09 -5.45 -4.30
CA GLY A 166 25.94 -6.07 -5.62
C GLY A 166 24.89 -7.20 -5.65
N ASN A 167 24.77 -7.96 -4.57
CA ASN A 167 23.76 -9.02 -4.43
C ASN A 167 22.33 -8.45 -4.37
N GLY A 168 22.14 -7.25 -3.83
CA GLY A 168 20.84 -6.57 -3.84
C GLY A 168 20.38 -6.11 -5.23
N TYR A 169 21.30 -6.04 -6.20
CA TYR A 169 21.04 -5.57 -7.56
C TYR A 169 20.70 -6.69 -8.55
N ILE A 170 20.83 -7.95 -8.14
CA ILE A 170 20.51 -9.12 -8.96
C ILE A 170 19.18 -9.75 -8.54
N ASN A 171 18.47 -10.36 -9.49
CA ASN A 171 17.10 -10.86 -9.26
C ASN A 171 17.02 -12.15 -8.41
N GLU A 172 18.12 -12.80 -8.13
CA GLU A 172 18.21 -13.96 -7.22
C GLU A 172 17.85 -13.57 -5.77
N TYR A 173 18.05 -12.30 -5.40
CA TYR A 173 17.64 -11.77 -4.10
C TYR A 173 16.31 -11.02 -4.21
N SER A 174 15.44 -11.23 -3.24
CA SER A 174 14.07 -10.71 -3.25
C SER A 174 13.94 -9.18 -3.08
N VAL A 175 14.98 -8.51 -2.57
CA VAL A 175 14.92 -7.08 -2.18
C VAL A 175 14.60 -6.15 -3.35
N GLY A 176 15.10 -6.44 -4.56
CA GLY A 176 14.76 -5.69 -5.77
C GLY A 176 13.28 -5.82 -6.14
N ARG A 177 12.68 -7.00 -5.96
CA ARG A 177 11.25 -7.22 -6.13
C ARG A 177 10.44 -6.46 -5.08
N LEU A 178 10.83 -6.53 -3.80
CA LEU A 178 10.17 -5.82 -2.71
C LEU A 178 10.13 -4.31 -2.96
N TRP A 179 11.18 -3.73 -3.50
CA TRP A 179 11.23 -2.32 -3.87
C TRP A 179 10.23 -1.95 -4.98
N ARG A 180 10.18 -2.77 -6.05
CA ARG A 180 9.22 -2.57 -7.13
C ARG A 180 7.77 -2.74 -6.66
N ASP A 181 7.52 -3.70 -5.79
CA ASP A 181 6.19 -3.95 -5.21
C ASP A 181 5.77 -2.82 -4.26
N ALA A 182 6.70 -2.28 -3.45
CA ALA A 182 6.44 -1.18 -2.53
C ALA A 182 5.91 0.08 -3.24
N LYS A 183 6.42 0.36 -4.44
CA LYS A 183 6.04 1.56 -5.19
C LYS A 183 4.55 1.63 -5.52
N LEU A 184 3.86 0.50 -5.67
CA LEU A 184 2.43 0.48 -5.89
C LEU A 184 1.66 1.19 -4.76
N TYR A 185 2.08 1.02 -3.51
CA TYR A 185 1.36 1.57 -2.35
C TYR A 185 1.42 3.10 -2.24
N GLU A 186 2.34 3.75 -2.93
CA GLU A 186 2.36 5.22 -3.06
C GLU A 186 1.37 5.73 -4.13
N ILE A 187 0.87 4.85 -4.99
CA ILE A 187 0.04 5.19 -6.16
C ILE A 187 -1.39 4.66 -5.98
N GLY A 188 -1.55 3.41 -5.55
CA GLY A 188 -2.84 2.73 -5.44
C GLY A 188 -3.72 3.28 -4.31
N ALA A 189 -5.05 3.18 -4.44
CA ALA A 189 -6.04 3.72 -3.50
C ALA A 189 -5.91 5.24 -3.23
N GLY A 190 -5.48 5.98 -4.26
CA GLY A 190 -5.12 7.39 -4.23
C GLY A 190 -3.62 7.60 -4.02
N THR A 191 -3.03 8.48 -4.84
CA THR A 191 -1.59 8.75 -4.76
C THR A 191 -1.21 9.43 -3.44
N SER A 192 0.08 9.42 -3.11
CA SER A 192 0.63 10.12 -1.94
C SER A 192 0.19 11.59 -1.90
N GLU A 193 0.11 12.25 -3.06
CA GLU A 193 -0.34 13.66 -3.18
C GLU A 193 -1.82 13.82 -2.84
N ILE A 194 -2.67 12.91 -3.34
CA ILE A 194 -4.11 12.90 -3.04
C ILE A 194 -4.36 12.65 -1.55
N ARG A 195 -3.59 11.76 -0.93
CA ARG A 195 -3.68 11.51 0.51
C ARG A 195 -3.29 12.75 1.32
N ARG A 196 -2.21 13.47 0.94
CA ARG A 196 -1.80 14.74 1.56
C ARG A 196 -2.87 15.80 1.43
N MET A 197 -3.44 15.96 0.23
CA MET A 197 -4.54 16.89 -0.01
C MET A 197 -5.75 16.57 0.87
N LEU A 198 -6.12 15.29 0.97
CA LEU A 198 -7.25 14.85 1.79
C LEU A 198 -7.01 15.16 3.27
N ILE A 199 -5.85 14.79 3.81
CA ILE A 199 -5.49 15.05 5.22
C ILE A 199 -5.54 16.56 5.52
N GLY A 200 -4.90 17.37 4.68
CA GLY A 200 -4.87 18.82 4.85
C GLY A 200 -6.27 19.45 4.81
N ARG A 201 -7.13 18.98 3.89
CA ARG A 201 -8.51 19.43 3.78
C ARG A 201 -9.36 19.08 5.02
N GLU A 202 -9.26 17.83 5.50
CA GLU A 202 -10.02 17.40 6.69
C GLU A 202 -9.55 18.18 7.94
N LEU A 203 -8.25 18.35 8.14
CA LEU A 203 -7.69 19.17 9.23
C LEU A 203 -8.17 20.63 9.18
N PHE A 204 -8.17 21.23 7.98
CA PHE A 204 -8.68 22.60 7.82
C PHE A 204 -10.18 22.71 8.12
N ALA A 205 -10.97 21.69 7.77
CA ALA A 205 -12.40 21.68 8.05
C ALA A 205 -12.72 21.52 9.54
N GLU A 206 -11.88 20.78 10.30
CA GLU A 206 -12.03 20.58 11.75
C GLU A 206 -11.68 21.83 12.60
N THR A 207 -10.93 22.76 12.03
CA THR A 207 -10.44 23.97 12.74
C THR A 207 -11.25 25.24 12.41
N LYS A 208 -12.35 25.11 11.68
CA LYS A 208 -13.33 26.17 11.42
C LYS A 208 -14.38 26.20 12.53
#